data_d2069024d25e9052e23ca61740adbc0e
#
_entry.id   d2069024d25e9052e23ca61740adbc0e
#
_cell.length_a   1.000
_cell.length_b   1.000
_cell.length_c   1.000
_cell.angle_alpha   90.00
_cell.angle_beta   90.00
_cell.angle_gamma   90.00
#
_symmetry.space_group_name_H-M   'P 1'
#
loop_
_entity.id
_entity.type
_entity.pdbx_description
1 polymer ?
#
loop_
_entity_poly.entity_id
_entity_poly.type
_entity_poly.pdbx_seq_one_letter_code
_entity_poly.pdbx_strand_id
1 'polypeptide(L)'
;MLNPISGAYSSLGPGQRNGAELAVSQINGSDAFGVEIEPVYADTETGTSAAQQSAQRLVQQDGAEFLFGAISSSVALSLNEFAASEEFVYFPGGAAVPITGENCNQWVFRCETNTAQIAEAISGYSVNNLGTNVWFHIADYAYGNSVYNRVSSRMGEANDEFQEVGLTKSQLGSSNFGSFISQISNSAAEVVILGMTGGDLVNFVNQAADQGLTDQVDLVGPTMSFRSVRGATGSNVVGTYGGVRYDPSIELGDNPQFVEAFRSENDSPPGNFARVGYDSVRLIARGMQEAGSTDPADVRDALSGGTFTTVLGDVTLRESDHQATNPTWMGELVEGEGDIADVERISKVEGEDALPPASELGCTLN
;
A
#
# COMPACT_ATOMS: atom_id res chain seq x y z
N MET A 1 4.31 7.59 15.68
CA MET A 1 3.89 6.52 14.76
C MET A 1 2.41 6.22 14.96
N LEU A 2 1.65 6.24 13.88
CA LEU A 2 0.21 6.06 13.85
C LEU A 2 -0.14 4.75 13.14
N ASN A 3 -0.38 3.67 13.89
CA ASN A 3 -0.62 2.36 13.30
C ASN A 3 -2.01 1.84 13.70
N PRO A 4 -2.76 1.16 12.83
CA PRO A 4 -4.03 0.55 13.17
C PRO A 4 -3.79 -0.74 13.98
N ILE A 5 -3.79 -0.64 15.30
CA ILE A 5 -3.67 -1.80 16.21
C ILE A 5 -5.05 -2.38 16.50
N SER A 6 -6.10 -1.58 16.33
CA SER A 6 -7.50 -2.00 16.41
C SER A 6 -8.28 -1.60 15.14
N GLY A 7 -9.55 -1.99 15.05
CA GLY A 7 -10.41 -1.72 13.90
C GLY A 7 -10.17 -2.66 12.70
N ALA A 8 -10.69 -2.30 11.53
CA ALA A 8 -10.72 -3.15 10.33
C ALA A 8 -9.32 -3.59 9.83
N TYR A 9 -8.28 -2.84 10.15
CA TYR A 9 -6.89 -3.11 9.72
C TYR A 9 -5.97 -3.55 10.86
N SER A 10 -6.53 -4.02 11.97
CA SER A 10 -5.75 -4.50 13.12
C SER A 10 -4.78 -5.65 12.80
N SER A 11 -5.06 -6.43 11.77
CA SER A 11 -4.15 -7.48 11.29
C SER A 11 -2.94 -6.97 10.50
N LEU A 12 -2.97 -5.71 10.05
CA LEU A 12 -1.93 -5.09 9.22
C LEU A 12 -1.00 -4.16 10.01
N GLY A 13 -1.55 -3.49 11.01
CA GLY A 13 -0.85 -2.49 11.82
C GLY A 13 0.40 -2.98 12.53
N PRO A 14 0.38 -4.16 13.19
CA PRO A 14 1.57 -4.71 13.86
C PRO A 14 2.75 -4.89 12.92
N GLY A 15 2.54 -5.40 11.71
CA GLY A 15 3.62 -5.53 10.73
C GLY A 15 4.24 -4.19 10.34
N GLN A 16 3.42 -3.16 10.12
CA GLN A 16 3.89 -1.82 9.81
C GLN A 16 4.72 -1.23 10.97
N ARG A 17 4.27 -1.42 12.19
CA ARG A 17 4.97 -0.98 13.39
C ARG A 17 6.31 -1.68 13.56
N ASN A 18 6.34 -3.01 13.45
CA ASN A 18 7.57 -3.80 13.61
C ASN A 18 8.65 -3.39 12.58
N GLY A 19 8.27 -3.10 11.33
CA GLY A 19 9.20 -2.59 10.35
C GLY A 19 9.80 -1.23 10.73
N ALA A 20 8.96 -0.34 11.24
CA ALA A 20 9.41 0.98 11.71
C ALA A 20 10.32 0.86 12.95
N GLU A 21 9.99 0.00 13.91
CA GLU A 21 10.79 -0.26 15.11
C GLU A 21 12.17 -0.83 14.76
N LEU A 22 12.24 -1.74 13.79
CA LEU A 22 13.51 -2.26 13.26
C LEU A 22 14.36 -1.11 12.68
N ALA A 23 13.77 -0.22 11.89
CA ALA A 23 14.49 0.93 11.35
C ALA A 23 15.01 1.85 12.46
N VAL A 24 14.19 2.17 13.47
CA VAL A 24 14.61 2.97 14.64
C VAL A 24 15.77 2.30 15.36
N SER A 25 15.67 0.99 15.62
CA SER A 25 16.75 0.23 16.29
C SER A 25 18.07 0.31 15.52
N GLN A 26 18.04 0.18 14.19
CA GLN A 26 19.24 0.24 13.35
C GLN A 26 19.81 1.66 13.24
N ILE A 27 18.96 2.68 13.17
CA ILE A 27 19.40 4.07 13.13
C ILE A 27 20.08 4.45 14.45
N ASN A 28 19.43 4.18 15.58
CA ASN A 28 19.95 4.50 16.91
C ASN A 28 21.15 3.64 17.31
N GLY A 29 21.27 2.44 16.75
CA GLY A 29 22.41 1.55 16.97
C GLY A 29 23.65 1.83 16.11
N SER A 30 23.63 2.89 15.28
CA SER A 30 24.67 3.20 14.31
C SER A 30 24.92 4.71 14.20
N ASP A 31 26.18 5.11 14.11
CA ASP A 31 26.56 6.50 13.83
C ASP A 31 26.32 6.92 12.36
N ALA A 32 25.84 6.00 11.51
CA ALA A 32 25.74 6.23 10.07
C ALA A 32 24.74 7.33 9.67
N PHE A 33 23.71 7.57 10.48
CA PHE A 33 22.71 8.60 10.22
C PHE A 33 23.00 9.93 10.96
N GLY A 34 23.77 9.89 12.04
CA GLY A 34 24.11 11.07 12.84
C GLY A 34 22.92 11.67 13.61
N VAL A 35 21.82 10.93 13.74
CA VAL A 35 20.60 11.30 14.45
C VAL A 35 20.13 10.18 15.36
N GLU A 36 19.40 10.50 16.42
CA GLU A 36 18.70 9.57 17.29
C GLU A 36 17.19 9.79 17.16
N ILE A 37 16.42 8.72 17.03
CA ILE A 37 14.96 8.76 16.88
C ILE A 37 14.33 8.25 18.18
N GLU A 38 13.50 9.07 18.81
CA GLU A 38 12.64 8.69 19.93
C GLU A 38 11.21 8.43 19.43
N PRO A 39 10.78 7.17 19.30
CA PRO A 39 9.46 6.86 18.75
C PRO A 39 8.36 7.01 19.80
N VAL A 40 7.29 7.71 19.45
CA VAL A 40 6.02 7.74 20.20
C VAL A 40 4.90 7.11 19.37
N TYR A 41 3.93 6.47 20.03
CA TYR A 41 2.98 5.60 19.36
C TYR A 41 1.54 5.95 19.67
N ALA A 42 0.65 5.75 18.67
CA ALA A 42 -0.78 5.81 18.87
C ALA A 42 -1.53 4.87 17.91
N ASP A 43 -2.70 4.42 18.34
CA ASP A 43 -3.63 3.65 17.50
C ASP A 43 -4.48 4.61 16.66
N THR A 44 -4.72 4.24 15.39
CA THR A 44 -5.66 4.94 14.51
C THR A 44 -7.07 4.36 14.56
N GLU A 45 -7.24 3.20 15.16
CA GLU A 45 -8.51 2.43 15.19
C GLU A 45 -9.12 2.21 13.78
N THR A 46 -8.31 2.40 12.72
CA THR A 46 -8.74 2.48 11.31
C THR A 46 -9.78 3.62 11.07
N GLY A 47 -9.94 4.54 12.01
CA GLY A 47 -10.93 5.62 12.00
C GLY A 47 -10.31 7.00 11.88
N THR A 48 -10.90 7.88 11.05
CA THR A 48 -10.39 9.24 10.82
C THR A 48 -10.37 10.09 12.07
N SER A 49 -11.46 10.05 12.86
CA SER A 49 -11.58 10.85 14.10
C SER A 49 -10.59 10.42 15.18
N ALA A 50 -10.41 9.10 15.38
CA ALA A 50 -9.44 8.57 16.34
C ALA A 50 -8.00 8.90 15.92
N ALA A 51 -7.70 8.77 14.62
CA ALA A 51 -6.38 9.10 14.09
C ALA A 51 -6.04 10.60 14.21
N GLN A 52 -6.99 11.50 13.94
CA GLN A 52 -6.79 12.94 14.11
C GLN A 52 -6.54 13.31 15.59
N GLN A 53 -7.32 12.76 16.54
CA GLN A 53 -7.08 12.99 17.96
C GLN A 53 -5.71 12.45 18.40
N SER A 54 -5.35 11.27 17.93
CA SER A 54 -4.04 10.66 18.18
C SER A 54 -2.90 11.50 17.60
N ALA A 55 -3.01 11.97 16.36
CA ALA A 55 -2.01 12.83 15.72
C ALA A 55 -1.85 14.16 16.47
N GLN A 56 -2.98 14.79 16.84
CA GLN A 56 -2.99 16.03 17.62
C GLN A 56 -2.25 15.86 18.96
N ARG A 57 -2.50 14.75 19.66
CA ARG A 57 -1.78 14.45 20.92
C ARG A 57 -0.29 14.28 20.67
N LEU A 58 0.10 13.46 19.67
CA LEU A 58 1.51 13.23 19.37
C LEU A 58 2.26 14.51 19.01
N VAL A 59 1.68 15.39 18.22
CA VAL A 59 2.32 16.65 17.80
C VAL A 59 2.29 17.69 18.92
N GLN A 60 1.13 17.97 19.52
CA GLN A 60 0.96 19.10 20.43
C GLN A 60 1.32 18.80 21.88
N GLN A 61 1.30 17.53 22.31
CA GLN A 61 1.59 17.15 23.70
C GLN A 61 2.89 16.37 23.84
N ASP A 62 3.15 15.43 22.90
CA ASP A 62 4.33 14.58 22.94
C ASP A 62 5.50 15.18 22.12
N GLY A 63 5.27 16.29 21.39
CA GLY A 63 6.31 17.03 20.66
C GLY A 63 6.84 16.34 19.40
N ALA A 64 6.02 15.48 18.76
CA ALA A 64 6.44 14.80 17.53
C ALA A 64 6.54 15.80 16.37
N GLU A 65 7.69 15.83 15.71
CA GLU A 65 7.99 16.70 14.55
C GLU A 65 7.82 15.95 13.20
N PHE A 66 7.78 14.63 13.24
CA PHE A 66 7.62 13.76 12.08
C PHE A 66 6.51 12.73 12.35
N LEU A 67 5.62 12.52 11.40
CA LEU A 67 4.62 11.48 11.49
C LEU A 67 4.80 10.41 10.42
N PHE A 68 4.59 9.18 10.84
CA PHE A 68 4.54 8.02 9.96
C PHE A 68 3.32 7.18 10.30
N GLY A 69 2.69 6.62 9.29
CA GLY A 69 1.70 5.58 9.48
C GLY A 69 0.34 5.88 8.86
N ALA A 70 -0.67 5.27 9.46
CA ALA A 70 -1.99 5.05 8.90
C ALA A 70 -1.95 4.20 7.61
N ILE A 71 -2.63 3.06 7.64
CA ILE A 71 -2.78 2.18 6.47
C ILE A 71 -4.03 2.58 5.68
N SER A 72 -5.12 2.95 6.38
CA SER A 72 -6.36 3.38 5.75
C SER A 72 -6.16 4.67 4.94
N SER A 73 -6.52 4.63 3.65
CA SER A 73 -6.40 5.80 2.78
C SER A 73 -7.29 6.97 3.22
N SER A 74 -8.47 6.70 3.78
CA SER A 74 -9.33 7.77 4.32
C SER A 74 -8.70 8.43 5.54
N VAL A 75 -8.04 7.65 6.41
CA VAL A 75 -7.26 8.19 7.54
C VAL A 75 -6.08 9.00 7.04
N ALA A 76 -5.32 8.47 6.08
CA ALA A 76 -4.18 9.19 5.50
C ALA A 76 -4.59 10.55 4.92
N LEU A 77 -5.69 10.60 4.16
CA LEU A 77 -6.23 11.85 3.62
C LEU A 77 -6.60 12.86 4.71
N SER A 78 -7.21 12.40 5.80
CA SER A 78 -7.54 13.29 6.91
C SER A 78 -6.31 13.84 7.64
N LEU A 79 -5.20 13.12 7.62
CA LEU A 79 -3.93 13.55 8.21
C LEU A 79 -3.10 14.42 7.25
N ASN A 80 -3.32 14.36 5.94
CA ASN A 80 -2.66 15.25 4.98
C ASN A 80 -2.96 16.74 5.27
N GLU A 81 -4.23 17.05 5.51
CA GLU A 81 -4.64 18.41 5.87
C GLU A 81 -4.04 18.86 7.20
N PHE A 82 -3.97 17.95 8.16
CA PHE A 82 -3.35 18.22 9.46
C PHE A 82 -1.85 18.45 9.33
N ALA A 83 -1.15 17.65 8.52
CA ALA A 83 0.28 17.82 8.25
C ALA A 83 0.59 19.20 7.63
N ALA A 84 -0.25 19.65 6.70
CA ALA A 84 -0.12 20.97 6.09
C ALA A 84 -0.40 22.13 7.07
N SER A 85 -1.35 21.95 7.98
CA SER A 85 -1.71 23.02 8.96
C SER A 85 -0.71 23.17 10.09
N GLU A 86 -0.06 22.10 10.51
CA GLU A 86 0.91 22.08 11.62
C GLU A 86 2.37 22.06 11.12
N GLU A 87 2.58 22.02 9.81
CA GLU A 87 3.90 22.12 9.14
C GLU A 87 4.90 21.04 9.56
N PHE A 88 4.48 19.77 9.57
CA PHE A 88 5.35 18.62 9.84
C PHE A 88 5.39 17.61 8.69
N VAL A 89 6.50 16.93 8.53
CA VAL A 89 6.68 15.89 7.51
C VAL A 89 5.87 14.64 7.88
N TYR A 90 5.03 14.17 6.93
CA TYR A 90 4.17 13.01 7.09
C TYR A 90 4.40 11.96 6.01
N PHE A 91 4.63 10.71 6.43
CA PHE A 91 4.75 9.54 5.57
C PHE A 91 3.53 8.62 5.73
N PRO A 92 2.47 8.75 4.88
CA PRO A 92 1.30 7.86 4.91
C PRO A 92 1.60 6.47 4.35
N GLY A 93 0.98 5.44 4.94
CA GLY A 93 0.97 4.07 4.41
C GLY A 93 -0.26 3.74 3.55
N GLY A 94 -1.14 4.70 3.29
CA GLY A 94 -2.31 4.53 2.42
C GLY A 94 -1.95 4.57 0.93
N ALA A 95 -2.68 3.80 0.10
CA ALA A 95 -2.35 3.66 -1.32
C ALA A 95 -3.26 4.42 -2.29
N ALA A 96 -4.35 5.07 -1.85
CA ALA A 96 -5.21 5.83 -2.76
C ALA A 96 -4.45 6.96 -3.46
N VAL A 97 -4.71 7.15 -4.75
CA VAL A 97 -4.08 8.23 -5.55
C VAL A 97 -4.26 9.61 -4.91
N PRO A 98 -5.45 9.99 -4.41
CA PRO A 98 -5.64 11.35 -3.88
C PRO A 98 -4.63 11.78 -2.81
N ILE A 99 -3.97 10.87 -2.09
CA ILE A 99 -3.03 11.20 -1.01
C ILE A 99 -1.84 12.05 -1.52
N THR A 100 -1.25 11.68 -2.66
CA THR A 100 -0.18 12.43 -3.34
C THR A 100 -0.64 12.90 -4.73
N GLY A 101 -1.94 12.81 -5.02
CA GLY A 101 -2.62 13.37 -6.17
C GLY A 101 -3.33 14.66 -5.80
N GLU A 102 -4.66 14.70 -5.95
CA GLU A 102 -5.46 15.92 -5.74
C GLU A 102 -5.37 16.53 -4.33
N ASN A 103 -4.96 15.76 -3.32
CA ASN A 103 -4.73 16.24 -1.95
C ASN A 103 -3.24 16.29 -1.59
N CYS A 104 -2.35 16.33 -2.57
CA CYS A 104 -0.92 16.52 -2.32
C CYS A 104 -0.66 17.85 -1.61
N ASN A 105 0.36 17.89 -0.79
CA ASN A 105 0.91 19.11 -0.22
C ASN A 105 2.40 18.93 0.08
N GLN A 106 3.11 20.02 0.31
CA GLN A 106 4.56 20.01 0.48
C GLN A 106 5.07 19.21 1.68
N TRP A 107 4.22 18.82 2.63
CA TRP A 107 4.59 18.13 3.86
C TRP A 107 4.38 16.61 3.80
N VAL A 108 3.75 16.11 2.75
CA VAL A 108 3.39 14.69 2.61
C VAL A 108 4.29 14.01 1.59
N PHE A 109 4.98 12.96 2.02
CA PHE A 109 5.87 12.12 1.22
C PHE A 109 5.40 10.67 1.31
N ARG A 110 5.29 9.97 0.19
CA ARG A 110 4.78 8.61 0.22
C ARG A 110 5.76 7.59 -0.37
N CYS A 111 6.25 6.68 0.49
CA CYS A 111 7.02 5.54 0.03
C CYS A 111 6.15 4.30 -0.31
N GLU A 112 4.86 4.29 0.06
CA GLU A 112 3.94 3.22 -0.35
C GLU A 112 3.59 3.37 -1.84
N THR A 113 3.48 2.23 -2.54
CA THR A 113 3.01 2.15 -3.92
C THR A 113 1.54 2.57 -4.00
N ASN A 114 1.23 3.51 -4.89
CA ASN A 114 -0.13 4.00 -5.03
C ASN A 114 -0.97 3.19 -6.04
N THR A 115 -2.28 3.45 -6.07
CA THR A 115 -3.20 2.72 -6.94
C THR A 115 -3.01 3.00 -8.44
N ALA A 116 -2.32 4.09 -8.84
CA ALA A 116 -1.95 4.28 -10.24
C ALA A 116 -0.83 3.33 -10.65
N GLN A 117 0.23 3.20 -9.83
CA GLN A 117 1.31 2.24 -10.06
C GLN A 117 0.79 0.79 -10.10
N ILE A 118 -0.17 0.47 -9.23
CA ILE A 118 -0.77 -0.86 -9.19
C ILE A 118 -1.63 -1.11 -10.45
N ALA A 119 -2.43 -0.13 -10.85
CA ALA A 119 -3.26 -0.23 -12.05
C ALA A 119 -2.40 -0.43 -13.30
N GLU A 120 -1.24 0.24 -13.39
CA GLU A 120 -0.28 0.04 -14.47
C GLU A 120 0.20 -1.41 -14.54
N ALA A 121 0.49 -2.00 -13.39
CA ALA A 121 1.01 -3.37 -13.34
C ALA A 121 -0.05 -4.44 -13.69
N ILE A 122 -1.32 -4.26 -13.22
CA ILE A 122 -2.31 -5.34 -13.31
C ILE A 122 -3.29 -5.22 -14.48
N SER A 123 -3.63 -4.00 -14.93
CA SER A 123 -4.76 -3.80 -15.82
C SER A 123 -4.54 -4.41 -17.20
N GLY A 124 -3.39 -4.13 -17.82
CA GLY A 124 -3.07 -4.61 -19.17
C GLY A 124 -3.03 -6.14 -19.24
N TYR A 125 -2.38 -6.77 -18.26
CA TYR A 125 -2.35 -8.24 -18.21
C TYR A 125 -3.75 -8.82 -18.03
N SER A 126 -4.52 -8.29 -17.10
CA SER A 126 -5.87 -8.81 -16.79
C SER A 126 -6.79 -8.75 -18.00
N VAL A 127 -6.88 -7.61 -18.68
CA VAL A 127 -7.82 -7.43 -19.78
C VAL A 127 -7.38 -8.11 -21.08
N ASN A 128 -6.07 -8.38 -21.26
CA ASN A 128 -5.56 -9.03 -22.47
C ASN A 128 -5.34 -10.53 -22.34
N ASN A 129 -5.27 -11.09 -21.11
CA ASN A 129 -4.93 -12.49 -20.91
C ASN A 129 -5.97 -13.27 -20.09
N LEU A 130 -6.75 -12.60 -19.22
CA LEU A 130 -7.73 -13.26 -18.37
C LEU A 130 -9.17 -13.11 -18.91
N GLY A 131 -9.56 -11.92 -19.38
CA GLY A 131 -10.88 -11.71 -19.98
C GLY A 131 -11.24 -10.23 -20.08
N THR A 132 -12.16 -9.91 -21.01
CA THR A 132 -12.59 -8.53 -21.29
C THR A 132 -13.84 -8.12 -20.54
N ASN A 133 -14.67 -9.06 -20.07
CA ASN A 133 -15.87 -8.82 -19.27
C ASN A 133 -15.49 -8.73 -17.78
N VAL A 134 -15.39 -7.53 -17.25
CA VAL A 134 -14.84 -7.30 -15.91
C VAL A 134 -15.92 -6.85 -14.94
N TRP A 135 -15.98 -7.50 -13.79
CA TRP A 135 -16.77 -7.06 -12.64
C TRP A 135 -15.85 -6.41 -11.59
N PHE A 136 -16.28 -5.31 -10.99
CA PHE A 136 -15.58 -4.71 -9.86
C PHE A 136 -16.35 -4.97 -8.57
N HIS A 137 -15.66 -5.47 -7.54
CA HIS A 137 -16.16 -5.46 -6.17
C HIS A 137 -15.17 -4.72 -5.27
N ILE A 138 -15.61 -3.66 -4.62
CA ILE A 138 -14.74 -2.76 -3.86
C ILE A 138 -15.28 -2.49 -2.46
N ALA A 139 -14.39 -2.23 -1.51
CA ALA A 139 -14.77 -1.63 -0.24
C ALA A 139 -15.09 -0.13 -0.46
N ASP A 140 -16.23 0.35 0.02
CA ASP A 140 -16.72 1.70 -0.24
C ASP A 140 -16.04 2.76 0.63
N TYR A 141 -14.78 3.05 0.31
CA TYR A 141 -13.97 4.09 0.93
C TYR A 141 -12.86 4.54 -0.04
N ALA A 142 -12.00 5.49 0.37
CA ALA A 142 -11.02 6.13 -0.50
C ALA A 142 -10.14 5.15 -1.30
N TYR A 143 -9.65 4.06 -0.70
CA TYR A 143 -8.82 3.08 -1.41
C TYR A 143 -9.61 2.30 -2.46
N GLY A 144 -10.76 1.72 -2.10
CA GLY A 144 -11.56 0.94 -3.04
C GLY A 144 -12.01 1.76 -4.25
N ASN A 145 -12.48 2.99 -4.01
CA ASN A 145 -12.84 3.91 -5.09
C ASN A 145 -11.63 4.29 -5.96
N SER A 146 -10.44 4.47 -5.37
CA SER A 146 -9.22 4.76 -6.12
C SER A 146 -8.78 3.56 -6.98
N VAL A 147 -8.89 2.32 -6.47
CA VAL A 147 -8.64 1.10 -7.26
C VAL A 147 -9.59 1.04 -8.45
N TYR A 148 -10.91 1.19 -8.20
CA TYR A 148 -11.91 1.16 -9.26
C TYR A 148 -11.59 2.18 -10.37
N ASN A 149 -11.42 3.44 -10.00
CA ASN A 149 -11.21 4.52 -10.96
C ASN A 149 -9.95 4.28 -11.81
N ARG A 150 -8.85 3.84 -11.20
CA ARG A 150 -7.57 3.68 -11.91
C ARG A 150 -7.52 2.40 -12.73
N VAL A 151 -8.00 1.28 -12.19
CA VAL A 151 -7.96 0.01 -12.90
C VAL A 151 -8.94 0.02 -14.08
N SER A 152 -10.18 0.52 -13.90
CA SER A 152 -11.14 0.58 -15.00
C SER A 152 -10.68 1.51 -16.13
N SER A 153 -10.14 2.70 -15.81
CA SER A 153 -9.55 3.59 -16.81
C SER A 153 -8.42 2.91 -17.57
N ARG A 154 -7.49 2.29 -16.85
CA ARG A 154 -6.30 1.67 -17.45
C ARG A 154 -6.63 0.42 -18.27
N MET A 155 -7.66 -0.35 -17.89
CA MET A 155 -8.17 -1.47 -18.70
C MET A 155 -8.76 -0.98 -20.01
N GLY A 156 -9.56 0.10 -19.98
CA GLY A 156 -10.13 0.71 -21.20
C GLY A 156 -9.06 1.29 -22.14
N GLU A 157 -7.95 1.79 -21.60
CA GLU A 157 -6.81 2.24 -22.40
C GLU A 157 -6.00 1.07 -22.99
N ALA A 158 -5.94 -0.05 -22.28
CA ALA A 158 -5.14 -1.22 -22.67
C ALA A 158 -5.85 -2.12 -23.69
N ASN A 159 -7.18 -2.11 -23.72
CA ASN A 159 -7.96 -2.98 -24.64
C ASN A 159 -9.32 -2.33 -24.94
N ASP A 160 -9.59 -2.04 -26.22
CA ASP A 160 -10.86 -1.50 -26.71
C ASP A 160 -12.07 -2.44 -26.52
N GLU A 161 -11.83 -3.74 -26.30
CA GLU A 161 -12.87 -4.76 -26.03
C GLU A 161 -13.25 -4.83 -24.54
N PHE A 162 -12.60 -4.08 -23.66
CA PHE A 162 -12.94 -4.01 -22.24
C PHE A 162 -14.39 -3.61 -22.02
N GLN A 163 -15.09 -4.40 -21.20
CA GLN A 163 -16.47 -4.14 -20.80
C GLN A 163 -16.61 -4.27 -19.28
N GLU A 164 -17.01 -3.19 -18.62
CA GLU A 164 -17.48 -3.27 -17.24
C GLU A 164 -18.88 -3.88 -17.22
N VAL A 165 -18.98 -5.13 -16.72
CA VAL A 165 -20.26 -5.85 -16.65
C VAL A 165 -20.94 -5.72 -15.29
N GLY A 166 -20.29 -5.09 -14.32
CA GLY A 166 -20.89 -4.74 -13.02
C GLY A 166 -19.94 -4.13 -12.03
N LEU A 167 -20.53 -3.39 -11.10
CA LEU A 167 -19.86 -2.80 -9.94
C LEU A 167 -20.71 -3.03 -8.69
N THR A 168 -20.08 -3.59 -7.65
CA THR A 168 -20.69 -3.70 -6.32
C THR A 168 -19.75 -3.15 -5.25
N LYS A 169 -20.35 -2.66 -4.16
CA LYS A 169 -19.62 -2.07 -3.05
C LYS A 169 -20.06 -2.67 -1.71
N SER A 170 -19.10 -2.95 -0.84
CA SER A 170 -19.34 -3.35 0.55
C SER A 170 -18.79 -2.30 1.51
N GLN A 171 -19.32 -2.25 2.73
CA GLN A 171 -18.72 -1.43 3.77
C GLN A 171 -17.34 -1.97 4.17
N LEU A 172 -16.41 -1.07 4.51
CA LEU A 172 -15.12 -1.47 5.10
C LEU A 172 -15.36 -2.25 6.40
N GLY A 173 -14.69 -3.39 6.55
CA GLY A 173 -14.86 -4.30 7.68
C GLY A 173 -15.99 -5.31 7.50
N SER A 174 -16.52 -5.47 6.29
CA SER A 174 -17.51 -6.49 5.96
C SER A 174 -16.94 -7.91 6.12
N SER A 175 -17.78 -8.83 6.61
CA SER A 175 -17.40 -10.25 6.77
C SER A 175 -18.29 -11.21 5.99
N ASN A 176 -19.34 -10.72 5.31
CA ASN A 176 -20.26 -11.54 4.55
C ASN A 176 -20.39 -11.02 3.12
N PHE A 177 -19.99 -11.83 2.16
CA PHE A 177 -19.94 -11.50 0.73
C PHE A 177 -20.83 -12.39 -0.14
N GLY A 178 -21.56 -13.35 0.46
CA GLY A 178 -22.34 -14.36 -0.28
C GLY A 178 -23.32 -13.78 -1.29
N SER A 179 -24.01 -12.67 -0.98
CA SER A 179 -24.92 -12.00 -1.92
C SER A 179 -24.20 -11.36 -3.11
N PHE A 180 -23.02 -10.80 -2.90
CA PHE A 180 -22.20 -10.23 -3.97
C PHE A 180 -21.61 -11.32 -4.86
N ILE A 181 -21.09 -12.38 -4.26
CA ILE A 181 -20.58 -13.58 -4.97
C ILE A 181 -21.68 -14.18 -5.86
N SER A 182 -22.91 -14.32 -5.33
CA SER A 182 -24.04 -14.80 -6.12
C SER A 182 -24.40 -13.87 -7.29
N GLN A 183 -24.28 -12.55 -7.14
CA GLN A 183 -24.50 -11.61 -8.25
C GLN A 183 -23.44 -11.77 -9.33
N ILE A 184 -22.17 -11.87 -8.95
CA ILE A 184 -21.05 -12.09 -9.87
C ILE A 184 -21.19 -13.39 -10.62
N SER A 185 -21.46 -14.49 -9.92
CA SER A 185 -21.62 -15.84 -10.52
C SER A 185 -22.79 -15.92 -11.53
N ASN A 186 -23.81 -15.07 -11.40
CA ASN A 186 -24.93 -14.99 -12.35
C ASN A 186 -24.73 -13.91 -13.44
N SER A 187 -23.56 -13.30 -13.53
CA SER A 187 -23.23 -12.30 -14.54
C SER A 187 -22.46 -12.90 -15.72
N ALA A 188 -22.04 -12.04 -16.64
CA ALA A 188 -21.14 -12.40 -17.73
C ALA A 188 -19.66 -12.12 -17.40
N ALA A 189 -19.31 -11.95 -16.14
CA ALA A 189 -17.95 -11.64 -15.72
C ALA A 189 -17.00 -12.82 -16.03
N GLU A 190 -15.85 -12.48 -16.58
CA GLU A 190 -14.70 -13.38 -16.78
C GLU A 190 -13.62 -13.05 -15.72
N VAL A 191 -13.51 -11.78 -15.36
CA VAL A 191 -12.54 -11.26 -14.38
C VAL A 191 -13.25 -10.47 -13.30
N VAL A 192 -12.82 -10.63 -12.06
CA VAL A 192 -13.30 -9.82 -10.92
C VAL A 192 -12.16 -9.05 -10.30
N ILE A 193 -12.24 -7.73 -10.34
CA ILE A 193 -11.28 -6.85 -9.65
C ILE A 193 -11.75 -6.58 -8.23
N LEU A 194 -10.91 -6.94 -7.25
CA LEU A 194 -11.20 -6.82 -5.83
C LEU A 194 -10.50 -5.59 -5.21
N GLY A 195 -11.19 -4.44 -5.19
CA GLY A 195 -10.70 -3.20 -4.62
C GLY A 195 -10.80 -3.15 -3.09
N MET A 196 -10.23 -4.13 -2.39
CA MET A 196 -10.25 -4.26 -0.93
C MET A 196 -8.94 -4.85 -0.40
N THR A 197 -8.76 -4.89 0.93
CA THR A 197 -7.56 -5.44 1.57
C THR A 197 -7.87 -5.95 2.98
N GLY A 198 -6.89 -6.63 3.60
CA GLY A 198 -7.02 -7.14 4.97
C GLY A 198 -8.13 -8.18 5.10
N GLY A 199 -8.89 -8.10 6.20
CA GLY A 199 -9.95 -9.06 6.52
C GLY A 199 -11.05 -9.13 5.47
N ASP A 200 -11.40 -8.03 4.82
CA ASP A 200 -12.43 -7.98 3.78
C ASP A 200 -12.03 -8.86 2.59
N LEU A 201 -10.78 -8.71 2.11
CA LEU A 201 -10.26 -9.52 1.00
C LEU A 201 -10.15 -11.00 1.37
N VAL A 202 -9.64 -11.31 2.55
CA VAL A 202 -9.56 -12.69 3.06
C VAL A 202 -10.93 -13.35 3.10
N ASN A 203 -11.93 -12.65 3.66
CA ASN A 203 -13.29 -13.18 3.75
C ASN A 203 -13.93 -13.36 2.37
N PHE A 204 -13.69 -12.42 1.44
CA PHE A 204 -14.20 -12.56 0.06
C PHE A 204 -13.60 -13.78 -0.64
N VAL A 205 -12.26 -13.91 -0.63
CA VAL A 205 -11.56 -15.01 -1.31
C VAL A 205 -12.00 -16.37 -0.76
N ASN A 206 -12.06 -16.52 0.57
CA ASN A 206 -12.50 -17.79 1.17
C ASN A 206 -13.95 -18.13 0.79
N GLN A 207 -14.87 -17.15 0.85
CA GLN A 207 -16.27 -17.38 0.47
C GLN A 207 -16.44 -17.60 -1.04
N ALA A 208 -15.61 -16.96 -1.87
CA ALA A 208 -15.59 -17.19 -3.32
C ALA A 208 -15.18 -18.63 -3.65
N ALA A 209 -14.13 -19.13 -3.00
CA ALA A 209 -13.71 -20.54 -3.15
C ALA A 209 -14.78 -21.51 -2.65
N ASP A 210 -15.34 -21.29 -1.45
CA ASP A 210 -16.38 -22.12 -0.86
C ASP A 210 -17.65 -22.21 -1.73
N GLN A 211 -17.97 -21.15 -2.50
CA GLN A 211 -19.13 -21.08 -3.38
C GLN A 211 -18.81 -21.43 -4.84
N GLY A 212 -17.56 -21.81 -5.15
CA GLY A 212 -17.13 -22.20 -6.49
C GLY A 212 -17.08 -21.04 -7.49
N LEU A 213 -16.94 -19.79 -7.03
CA LEU A 213 -16.76 -18.64 -7.92
C LEU A 213 -15.38 -18.67 -8.59
N THR A 214 -14.36 -19.13 -7.87
CA THR A 214 -12.98 -19.24 -8.39
C THR A 214 -12.84 -20.25 -9.56
N ASP A 215 -13.80 -21.14 -9.74
CA ASP A 215 -13.85 -22.05 -10.89
C ASP A 215 -14.52 -21.42 -12.12
N GLN A 216 -15.08 -20.21 -11.98
CA GLN A 216 -15.88 -19.54 -13.01
C GLN A 216 -15.23 -18.26 -13.54
N VAL A 217 -14.47 -17.55 -12.70
CA VAL A 217 -13.89 -16.25 -13.01
C VAL A 217 -12.47 -16.14 -12.45
N ASP A 218 -11.64 -15.34 -13.09
CA ASP A 218 -10.34 -14.97 -12.54
C ASP A 218 -10.46 -13.85 -11.51
N LEU A 219 -9.96 -14.07 -10.29
CA LEU A 219 -9.91 -13.05 -9.24
C LEU A 219 -8.60 -12.29 -9.32
N VAL A 220 -8.67 -10.97 -9.40
CA VAL A 220 -7.50 -10.07 -9.42
C VAL A 220 -7.63 -9.05 -8.29
N GLY A 221 -6.66 -9.03 -7.38
CA GLY A 221 -6.67 -8.08 -6.25
C GLY A 221 -5.35 -7.32 -6.11
N PRO A 222 -5.37 -5.98 -6.00
CA PRO A 222 -4.14 -5.19 -5.78
C PRO A 222 -3.32 -5.59 -4.55
N THR A 223 -3.90 -6.32 -3.62
CA THR A 223 -3.28 -6.78 -2.37
C THR A 223 -3.36 -8.29 -2.19
N MET A 224 -3.71 -9.04 -3.25
CA MET A 224 -3.81 -10.49 -3.23
C MET A 224 -2.49 -11.16 -2.82
N SER A 225 -1.37 -10.62 -3.30
CA SER A 225 -0.03 -11.11 -3.00
C SER A 225 0.45 -10.87 -1.57
N PHE A 226 -0.28 -10.10 -0.77
CA PHE A 226 0.16 -9.79 0.60
C PHE A 226 0.25 -11.05 1.45
N ARG A 227 1.37 -11.20 2.16
CA ARG A 227 1.62 -12.38 3.00
C ARG A 227 0.49 -12.61 4.02
N SER A 228 -0.09 -11.56 4.58
CA SER A 228 -1.24 -11.65 5.50
C SER A 228 -2.49 -12.23 4.82
N VAL A 229 -2.71 -11.95 3.54
CA VAL A 229 -3.80 -12.51 2.75
C VAL A 229 -3.50 -13.96 2.45
N ARG A 230 -2.34 -14.27 1.85
CA ARG A 230 -1.92 -15.63 1.51
C ARG A 230 -1.94 -16.58 2.72
N GLY A 231 -1.46 -16.10 3.88
CA GLY A 231 -1.46 -16.89 5.12
C GLY A 231 -2.86 -17.14 5.71
N ALA A 232 -3.82 -16.25 5.48
CA ALA A 232 -5.18 -16.39 6.00
C ALA A 232 -6.14 -17.10 5.02
N THR A 233 -5.79 -17.18 3.74
CA THR A 233 -6.60 -17.86 2.71
C THR A 233 -6.06 -19.26 2.36
N GLY A 234 -4.80 -19.55 2.67
CA GLY A 234 -4.17 -20.83 2.37
C GLY A 234 -4.25 -21.17 0.88
N SER A 235 -4.73 -22.36 0.55
CA SER A 235 -4.90 -22.82 -0.84
C SER A 235 -6.03 -22.11 -1.60
N ASN A 236 -6.97 -21.42 -0.92
CA ASN A 236 -8.09 -20.74 -1.57
C ASN A 236 -7.65 -19.55 -2.46
N VAL A 237 -6.43 -19.05 -2.29
CA VAL A 237 -5.89 -17.96 -3.09
C VAL A 237 -5.08 -18.45 -4.30
N VAL A 238 -4.77 -19.75 -4.40
CA VAL A 238 -4.02 -20.33 -5.53
C VAL A 238 -4.81 -20.19 -6.83
N GLY A 239 -4.14 -19.78 -7.91
CA GLY A 239 -4.75 -19.51 -9.21
C GLY A 239 -5.40 -18.10 -9.30
N THR A 240 -5.32 -17.29 -8.25
CA THR A 240 -5.73 -15.88 -8.33
C THR A 240 -4.56 -14.99 -8.72
N TYR A 241 -4.84 -13.74 -9.06
CA TYR A 241 -3.84 -12.79 -9.56
C TYR A 241 -3.80 -11.51 -8.73
N GLY A 242 -2.70 -10.77 -8.81
CA GLY A 242 -2.67 -9.48 -8.14
C GLY A 242 -1.42 -8.65 -8.33
N GLY A 243 -1.51 -7.41 -7.88
CA GLY A 243 -0.38 -6.52 -7.82
C GLY A 243 0.63 -6.98 -6.75
N VAL A 244 1.90 -7.03 -7.11
CA VAL A 244 3.00 -7.28 -6.16
C VAL A 244 3.71 -5.96 -5.92
N ARG A 245 3.56 -5.42 -4.73
CA ARG A 245 4.23 -4.18 -4.29
C ARG A 245 5.50 -4.51 -3.50
N TYR A 246 5.52 -5.68 -2.90
CA TYR A 246 6.61 -6.21 -2.12
C TYR A 246 6.44 -7.72 -1.92
N ASP A 247 7.54 -8.43 -2.01
CA ASP A 247 7.68 -9.82 -1.56
C ASP A 247 9.09 -10.03 -1.01
N PRO A 248 9.29 -10.81 0.07
CA PRO A 248 10.61 -11.08 0.65
C PRO A 248 11.63 -11.69 -0.31
N SER A 249 11.18 -12.31 -1.41
CA SER A 249 12.03 -12.90 -2.45
C SER A 249 12.53 -11.90 -3.51
N ILE A 250 12.19 -10.63 -3.39
CA ILE A 250 12.68 -9.59 -4.30
C ILE A 250 14.16 -9.32 -4.01
N GLU A 251 15.00 -9.47 -5.03
CA GLU A 251 16.45 -9.23 -4.94
C GLU A 251 16.79 -7.81 -5.46
N LEU A 252 16.31 -6.78 -4.74
CA LEU A 252 16.58 -5.37 -5.03
C LEU A 252 17.05 -4.64 -3.76
N GLY A 253 17.78 -3.56 -3.94
CA GLY A 253 18.16 -2.64 -2.88
C GLY A 253 18.67 -3.31 -1.60
N ASP A 254 18.16 -2.84 -0.48
CA ASP A 254 18.50 -3.38 0.84
C ASP A 254 17.60 -4.57 1.25
N ASN A 255 16.77 -5.15 0.34
CA ASN A 255 15.80 -6.18 0.72
C ASN A 255 16.42 -7.42 1.38
N PRO A 256 17.51 -8.02 0.88
CA PRO A 256 18.09 -9.20 1.52
C PRO A 256 18.47 -8.94 2.99
N GLN A 257 19.08 -7.79 3.26
CA GLN A 257 19.48 -7.37 4.61
C GLN A 257 18.27 -7.05 5.50
N PHE A 258 17.25 -6.40 4.94
CA PHE A 258 15.99 -6.14 5.63
C PHE A 258 15.27 -7.43 6.03
N VAL A 259 15.17 -8.39 5.11
CA VAL A 259 14.52 -9.68 5.36
C VAL A 259 15.25 -10.45 6.47
N GLU A 260 16.59 -10.51 6.43
CA GLU A 260 17.40 -11.17 7.45
C GLU A 260 17.21 -10.51 8.83
N ALA A 261 17.35 -9.19 8.89
CA ALA A 261 17.19 -8.44 10.14
C ALA A 261 15.75 -8.55 10.70
N PHE A 262 14.74 -8.43 9.85
CA PHE A 262 13.34 -8.53 10.29
C PHE A 262 13.01 -9.91 10.83
N ARG A 263 13.48 -10.98 10.17
CA ARG A 263 13.30 -12.37 10.64
C ARG A 263 13.98 -12.64 11.98
N SER A 264 15.11 -12.01 12.25
CA SER A 264 15.83 -12.21 13.53
C SER A 264 15.04 -11.65 14.73
N GLU A 265 14.14 -10.70 14.52
CA GLU A 265 13.36 -10.06 15.58
C GLU A 265 11.88 -10.51 15.61
N ASN A 266 11.34 -11.08 14.52
CA ASN A 266 9.89 -11.26 14.34
C ASN A 266 9.43 -12.67 13.98
N ASP A 267 10.20 -13.71 14.10
CA ASP A 267 9.87 -15.13 13.81
C ASP A 267 9.17 -15.39 12.45
N SER A 268 9.06 -14.36 11.59
CA SER A 268 8.39 -14.42 10.29
C SER A 268 9.02 -13.46 9.31
N PRO A 269 8.96 -13.74 7.98
CA PRO A 269 9.43 -12.77 6.99
C PRO A 269 8.54 -11.52 6.95
N PRO A 270 9.10 -10.36 6.55
CA PRO A 270 8.36 -9.12 6.45
C PRO A 270 7.28 -9.15 5.36
N GLY A 271 6.18 -8.45 5.58
CA GLY A 271 5.17 -8.16 4.58
C GLY A 271 5.29 -6.74 4.03
N ASN A 272 4.39 -6.37 3.11
CA ASN A 272 4.41 -5.03 2.48
C ASN A 272 4.43 -3.89 3.50
N PHE A 273 3.56 -3.92 4.50
CA PHE A 273 3.49 -2.83 5.47
C PHE A 273 4.71 -2.78 6.40
N ALA A 274 5.37 -3.92 6.67
CA ALA A 274 6.66 -3.92 7.37
C ALA A 274 7.73 -3.16 6.54
N ARG A 275 7.78 -3.40 5.21
CA ARG A 275 8.65 -2.64 4.30
C ARG A 275 8.30 -1.15 4.32
N VAL A 276 7.01 -0.80 4.22
CA VAL A 276 6.59 0.62 4.25
C VAL A 276 7.01 1.31 5.56
N GLY A 277 6.84 0.62 6.70
CA GLY A 277 7.29 1.14 7.99
C GLY A 277 8.79 1.36 8.06
N TYR A 278 9.53 0.37 7.62
CA TYR A 278 10.99 0.40 7.60
C TYR A 278 11.54 1.52 6.70
N ASP A 279 11.07 1.59 5.45
CA ASP A 279 11.53 2.59 4.49
C ASP A 279 11.11 4.00 4.89
N SER A 280 9.88 4.22 5.40
CA SER A 280 9.42 5.55 5.82
C SER A 280 10.32 6.15 6.90
N VAL A 281 10.65 5.38 7.93
CA VAL A 281 11.50 5.86 9.03
C VAL A 281 12.93 6.12 8.53
N ARG A 282 13.46 5.25 7.67
CA ARG A 282 14.78 5.46 7.07
C ARG A 282 14.82 6.67 6.15
N LEU A 283 13.77 6.92 5.36
CA LEU A 283 13.68 8.10 4.50
C LEU A 283 13.65 9.39 5.32
N ILE A 284 12.93 9.43 6.44
CA ILE A 284 12.97 10.56 7.37
C ILE A 284 14.40 10.79 7.87
N ALA A 285 15.08 9.75 8.34
CA ALA A 285 16.46 9.87 8.83
C ALA A 285 17.45 10.26 7.72
N ARG A 286 17.25 9.77 6.48
CA ARG A 286 18.04 10.20 5.32
C ARG A 286 17.80 11.66 4.98
N GLY A 287 16.54 12.12 5.02
CA GLY A 287 16.22 13.53 4.84
C GLY A 287 16.93 14.42 5.88
N MET A 288 16.94 14.02 7.15
CA MET A 288 17.70 14.72 8.20
C MET A 288 19.21 14.73 7.91
N GLN A 289 19.77 13.63 7.46
CA GLN A 289 21.20 13.51 7.10
C GLN A 289 21.56 14.42 5.93
N GLU A 290 20.77 14.42 4.85
CA GLU A 290 21.00 15.27 3.67
C GLU A 290 20.81 16.76 3.99
N ALA A 291 19.83 17.10 4.81
CA ALA A 291 19.60 18.45 5.29
C ALA A 291 20.70 18.94 6.26
N GLY A 292 21.39 18.02 6.95
CA GLY A 292 22.25 18.36 8.08
C GLY A 292 21.49 19.03 9.25
N SER A 293 20.19 18.79 9.35
CA SER A 293 19.24 19.43 10.26
C SER A 293 18.11 18.46 10.63
N THR A 294 17.50 18.68 11.79
CA THR A 294 16.25 17.98 12.19
C THR A 294 15.03 18.89 12.08
N ASP A 295 15.19 20.11 11.59
CA ASP A 295 14.06 21.01 11.33
C ASP A 295 13.16 20.42 10.22
N PRO A 296 11.85 20.28 10.44
CA PRO A 296 10.95 19.68 9.46
C PRO A 296 10.96 20.35 8.07
N ALA A 297 11.16 21.66 7.99
CA ALA A 297 11.22 22.37 6.71
C ALA A 297 12.50 22.05 5.93
N ASP A 298 13.64 21.99 6.61
CA ASP A 298 14.92 21.60 5.99
C ASP A 298 14.85 20.15 5.49
N VAL A 299 14.27 19.25 6.30
CA VAL A 299 14.11 17.83 5.95
C VAL A 299 13.15 17.65 4.77
N ARG A 300 12.03 18.38 4.75
CA ARG A 300 11.11 18.42 3.61
C ARG A 300 11.83 18.79 2.32
N ASP A 301 12.62 19.85 2.35
CA ASP A 301 13.34 20.35 1.17
C ASP A 301 14.41 19.36 0.68
N ALA A 302 15.07 18.66 1.61
CA ALA A 302 16.03 17.61 1.28
C ALA A 302 15.38 16.33 0.72
N LEU A 303 14.15 16.02 1.13
CA LEU A 303 13.41 14.85 0.62
C LEU A 303 12.82 15.09 -0.77
N SER A 304 12.41 16.31 -1.09
CA SER A 304 11.75 16.65 -2.35
C SER A 304 12.69 16.48 -3.55
N GLY A 305 12.32 15.62 -4.50
CA GLY A 305 13.14 15.28 -5.66
C GLY A 305 14.35 14.38 -5.34
N GLY A 306 14.57 14.02 -4.07
CA GLY A 306 15.67 13.18 -3.63
C GLY A 306 15.54 11.73 -4.10
N THR A 307 16.68 11.10 -4.42
CA THR A 307 16.78 9.66 -4.73
C THR A 307 17.49 8.95 -3.59
N PHE A 308 16.85 7.90 -3.06
CA PHE A 308 17.31 7.19 -1.88
C PHE A 308 17.29 5.68 -2.10
N THR A 309 18.29 4.98 -1.57
CA THR A 309 18.28 3.52 -1.56
C THR A 309 17.30 3.01 -0.50
N THR A 310 16.36 2.19 -0.93
CA THR A 310 15.32 1.56 -0.12
C THR A 310 15.38 0.04 -0.22
N VAL A 311 14.46 -0.64 0.43
CA VAL A 311 14.24 -2.09 0.27
C VAL A 311 13.93 -2.47 -1.19
N LEU A 312 13.32 -1.59 -1.99
CA LEU A 312 12.98 -1.83 -3.39
C LEU A 312 14.03 -1.29 -4.39
N GLY A 313 15.22 -0.94 -3.94
CA GLY A 313 16.27 -0.30 -4.74
C GLY A 313 16.25 1.21 -4.61
N ASP A 314 16.88 1.88 -5.56
CA ASP A 314 16.90 3.34 -5.58
C ASP A 314 15.54 3.86 -6.05
N VAL A 315 14.89 4.66 -5.22
CA VAL A 315 13.61 5.31 -5.53
C VAL A 315 13.75 6.82 -5.40
N THR A 316 13.09 7.54 -6.28
CA THR A 316 12.99 9.00 -6.22
C THR A 316 11.67 9.40 -5.59
N LEU A 317 11.68 10.29 -4.61
CA LEU A 317 10.51 11.01 -4.15
C LEU A 317 10.27 12.17 -5.12
N ARG A 318 9.37 12.00 -6.11
CA ARG A 318 9.20 12.98 -7.19
C ARG A 318 8.94 14.39 -6.63
N GLU A 319 9.66 15.38 -7.13
CA GLU A 319 9.45 16.79 -6.75
C GLU A 319 8.02 17.27 -6.99
N SER A 320 7.38 16.74 -8.01
CA SER A 320 6.03 17.17 -8.45
C SER A 320 4.87 16.71 -7.59
N ASP A 321 5.05 15.65 -6.77
CA ASP A 321 3.97 15.09 -5.94
C ASP A 321 4.46 14.29 -4.71
N HIS A 322 5.75 14.23 -4.48
CA HIS A 322 6.40 13.48 -3.39
C HIS A 322 6.04 11.98 -3.34
N GLN A 323 5.62 11.41 -4.48
CA GLN A 323 5.38 9.97 -4.61
C GLN A 323 6.68 9.25 -4.96
N ALA A 324 6.98 8.16 -4.24
CA ALA A 324 8.11 7.30 -4.54
C ALA A 324 7.92 6.52 -5.85
N THR A 325 8.97 6.47 -6.69
CA THR A 325 9.02 5.72 -7.94
C THR A 325 9.29 4.23 -7.67
N ASN A 326 8.37 3.56 -6.97
CA ASN A 326 8.52 2.13 -6.67
C ASN A 326 8.24 1.26 -7.89
N PRO A 327 9.05 0.24 -8.15
CA PRO A 327 8.69 -0.80 -9.11
C PRO A 327 7.48 -1.61 -8.59
N THR A 328 6.70 -2.13 -9.53
CA THR A 328 5.49 -2.90 -9.24
C THR A 328 5.38 -4.06 -10.23
N TRP A 329 4.78 -5.17 -9.81
CA TRP A 329 4.65 -6.35 -10.66
C TRP A 329 3.21 -6.83 -10.72
N MET A 330 2.87 -7.48 -11.82
CA MET A 330 1.78 -8.44 -11.90
C MET A 330 2.26 -9.78 -11.39
N GLY A 331 1.47 -10.48 -10.59
CA GLY A 331 1.80 -11.80 -10.08
C GLY A 331 0.61 -12.74 -10.07
N GLU A 332 0.90 -14.03 -10.15
CA GLU A 332 -0.02 -15.13 -9.93
C GLU A 332 0.28 -15.78 -8.59
N LEU A 333 -0.74 -16.17 -7.85
CA LEU A 333 -0.64 -16.91 -6.61
C LEU A 333 -0.59 -18.41 -6.94
N VAL A 334 0.55 -19.02 -6.64
CA VAL A 334 0.82 -20.43 -6.96
C VAL A 334 0.95 -21.26 -5.68
N GLU A 335 0.94 -22.59 -5.82
CA GLU A 335 1.22 -23.48 -4.69
C GLU A 335 2.61 -23.15 -4.10
N GLY A 336 2.68 -22.97 -2.81
CA GLY A 336 3.91 -22.67 -2.07
C GLY A 336 4.37 -23.82 -1.19
N GLU A 337 5.51 -23.65 -0.55
CA GLU A 337 6.01 -24.58 0.47
C GLU A 337 5.16 -24.43 1.76
N GLY A 338 4.49 -25.50 2.17
CA GLY A 338 3.61 -25.54 3.34
C GLY A 338 2.21 -24.98 3.08
N ASP A 339 1.65 -24.25 4.06
CA ASP A 339 0.25 -23.80 4.03
C ASP A 339 0.07 -22.38 3.44
N ILE A 340 1.14 -21.76 2.94
CA ILE A 340 1.11 -20.39 2.40
C ILE A 340 1.43 -20.43 0.92
N ALA A 341 0.51 -19.93 0.08
CA ALA A 341 0.74 -19.80 -1.35
C ALA A 341 1.95 -18.89 -1.65
N ASP A 342 2.70 -19.20 -2.69
CA ASP A 342 3.78 -18.35 -3.21
C ASP A 342 3.29 -17.38 -4.29
N VAL A 343 4.15 -16.48 -4.73
CA VAL A 343 3.86 -15.50 -5.77
C VAL A 343 4.83 -15.68 -6.92
N GLU A 344 4.32 -16.07 -8.07
CA GLU A 344 5.05 -16.01 -9.33
C GLU A 344 4.89 -14.62 -9.94
N ARG A 345 6.00 -13.88 -10.10
CA ARG A 345 5.99 -12.55 -10.73
C ARG A 345 6.02 -12.69 -12.24
N ILE A 346 4.93 -12.29 -12.90
CA ILE A 346 4.72 -12.43 -14.35
C ILE A 346 5.41 -11.31 -15.14
N SER A 347 5.22 -10.07 -14.71
CA SER A 347 5.78 -8.88 -15.37
C SER A 347 6.13 -7.81 -14.35
N LYS A 348 7.12 -6.98 -14.68
CA LYS A 348 7.57 -5.83 -13.88
C LYS A 348 7.26 -4.55 -14.64
N VAL A 349 6.80 -3.54 -13.94
CA VAL A 349 6.76 -2.15 -14.39
C VAL A 349 7.76 -1.37 -13.53
N GLU A 350 8.68 -0.68 -14.18
CA GLU A 350 9.65 0.15 -13.48
C GLU A 350 8.97 1.37 -12.86
N GLY A 351 9.50 1.87 -11.75
CA GLY A 351 8.79 2.86 -10.96
C GLY A 351 8.45 4.16 -11.68
N GLU A 352 9.32 4.62 -12.58
CA GLU A 352 9.07 5.81 -13.40
C GLU A 352 7.97 5.57 -14.44
N ASP A 353 7.95 4.38 -15.05
CA ASP A 353 6.95 4.00 -16.05
C ASP A 353 5.57 3.70 -15.43
N ALA A 354 5.55 3.36 -14.13
CA ALA A 354 4.32 3.07 -13.40
C ALA A 354 3.54 4.33 -12.97
N LEU A 355 4.18 5.51 -13.03
CA LEU A 355 3.59 6.75 -12.56
C LEU A 355 3.26 7.70 -13.72
N PRO A 356 1.99 8.01 -13.96
CA PRO A 356 1.62 9.08 -14.87
C PRO A 356 2.12 10.44 -14.33
N PRO A 357 2.12 11.50 -15.16
CA PRO A 357 2.43 12.86 -14.69
C PRO A 357 1.58 13.24 -13.48
N ALA A 358 2.18 13.94 -12.51
CA ALA A 358 1.50 14.33 -11.27
C ALA A 358 0.23 15.16 -11.53
N SER A 359 0.23 16.00 -12.59
CA SER A 359 -0.93 16.78 -13.02
C SER A 359 -2.12 15.92 -13.44
N GLU A 360 -1.89 14.74 -14.02
CA GLU A 360 -2.95 13.78 -14.37
C GLU A 360 -3.53 13.09 -13.13
N LEU A 361 -2.77 13.08 -12.04
CA LEU A 361 -3.21 12.62 -10.73
C LEU A 361 -3.85 13.73 -9.88
N GLY A 362 -3.91 14.95 -10.42
CA GLY A 362 -4.52 16.12 -9.80
C GLY A 362 -3.61 16.88 -8.84
N CYS A 363 -2.33 16.53 -8.74
CA CYS A 363 -1.38 17.26 -7.89
C CYS A 363 -0.85 18.50 -8.59
N THR A 364 -0.78 19.60 -7.84
CA THR A 364 -0.29 20.91 -8.30
C THR A 364 0.72 21.51 -7.30
N LEU A 365 1.66 20.69 -6.81
CA LEU A 365 2.82 21.21 -6.06
C LEU A 365 3.62 22.13 -6.99
N ASN A 366 3.87 23.37 -6.53
CA ASN A 366 4.64 24.39 -7.24
C ASN A 366 5.99 24.58 -6.56
#